data_23740b9b28acb9d5d4f0e2be230bb8b9
#
_entry.id   23740b9b28acb9d5d4f0e2be230bb8b9
#
_cell.length_a   1.000
_cell.length_b   1.000
_cell.length_c   1.000
_cell.angle_alpha   90.00
_cell.angle_beta   90.00
_cell.angle_gamma   90.00
#
_symmetry.space_group_name_H-M   'P 1'
#
loop_
_entity.id
_entity.type
_entity.pdbx_description
1 polymer ?
#
loop_
_entity_poly.entity_id
_entity_poly.type
_entity_poly.pdbx_seq_one_letter_code
_entity_poly.pdbx_strand_id
1 'polypeptide(L)'
;VVGNRGKEKLGRALRNLIADGQAGLPNGQRMRIVEISQGSPWFAMDICSVIDFNRGDYSFVTSSSVTLDNEFARLKDTFPAIGGQLLTDAPTPAGPTTPHHDLAIVTLDFDTIDQVLLAIDHSHQQLAPGASLLLVAQHPSRWIDFVFGARASAWTADAQGNWLSNQRPSVFWQQHLQSLGLQCAEPFELAPDTLSGPYLLLAQRADETPGPRAAVPALHGSVRSWILLADPRGFSQALADRLAETLRARGDLVIISSASSTDQLAELLRETTSNYGELDGLVHLAGLVDDPGDEGADAAVARQVTRCATAAHILQACTQADKTTTCWLITANATSHLLANLGREAVATASGTTDSALWGFGRTLLNEANPCAIRLVDLATPLSVDEAAAALDREFEQADDEQEVLLTAGDGRYALRLRNQPPPSTTQATPIEDPTVSLGFLFPGQLRNLRWEARARNRLTAEQIEVEVHATGL
;
A
#
# COMPACT_ATOMS: atom_id res chain seq x y z
N VAL A 1 -3.96 29.48 -12.76
CA VAL A 1 -2.92 29.12 -13.73
C VAL A 1 -1.66 28.77 -12.96
N VAL A 2 -1.50 27.50 -12.63
CA VAL A 2 -0.26 26.99 -12.06
C VAL A 2 0.82 27.16 -13.12
N GLY A 3 1.86 27.98 -12.87
CA GLY A 3 2.96 28.13 -13.82
C GLY A 3 3.62 26.78 -14.13
N ASN A 4 4.18 26.59 -15.33
CA ASN A 4 4.73 25.29 -15.78
C ASN A 4 5.63 24.60 -14.74
N ARG A 5 6.47 25.36 -14.03
CA ARG A 5 7.32 24.78 -12.96
C ARG A 5 6.55 24.25 -11.76
N GLY A 6 5.44 24.90 -11.39
CA GLY A 6 4.58 24.40 -10.31
C GLY A 6 3.84 23.12 -10.72
N LYS A 7 3.33 23.07 -11.96
CA LYS A 7 2.68 21.89 -12.52
C LYS A 7 3.63 20.70 -12.59
N GLU A 8 4.88 20.89 -13.05
CA GLU A 8 5.89 19.84 -13.12
C GLU A 8 6.24 19.26 -11.74
N LYS A 9 6.41 20.15 -10.74
CA LYS A 9 6.68 19.70 -9.36
C LYS A 9 5.52 18.88 -8.81
N LEU A 10 4.29 19.35 -9.02
CA LEU A 10 3.09 18.68 -8.56
C LEU A 10 2.87 17.35 -9.30
N GLY A 11 3.02 17.32 -10.63
CA GLY A 11 2.93 16.10 -11.42
C GLY A 11 3.93 15.05 -10.96
N ARG A 12 5.16 15.45 -10.63
CA ARG A 12 6.17 14.56 -10.06
C ARG A 12 5.75 14.00 -8.68
N ALA A 13 5.25 14.87 -7.81
CA ALA A 13 4.77 14.46 -6.48
C ALA A 13 3.59 13.49 -6.58
N LEU A 14 2.64 13.75 -7.49
CA LEU A 14 1.51 12.86 -7.76
C LEU A 14 1.97 11.50 -8.31
N ARG A 15 2.91 11.48 -9.27
CA ARG A 15 3.46 10.21 -9.77
C ARG A 15 4.05 9.37 -8.65
N ASN A 16 4.84 9.97 -7.77
CA ASN A 16 5.42 9.26 -6.63
C ASN A 16 4.34 8.76 -5.66
N LEU A 17 3.38 9.63 -5.31
CA LEU A 17 2.27 9.27 -4.42
C LEU A 17 1.46 8.08 -4.96
N ILE A 18 1.14 8.08 -6.25
CA ILE A 18 0.36 7.02 -6.89
C ILE A 18 1.17 5.73 -6.97
N ALA A 19 2.44 5.81 -7.39
CA ALA A 19 3.31 4.64 -7.44
C ALA A 19 3.50 4.01 -6.05
N ASP A 20 3.74 4.84 -5.02
CA ASP A 20 3.85 4.39 -3.63
C ASP A 20 2.52 3.86 -3.09
N GLY A 21 1.41 4.53 -3.41
CA GLY A 21 0.07 4.09 -3.04
C GLY A 21 -0.27 2.72 -3.63
N GLN A 22 -0.09 2.54 -4.94
CA GLN A 22 -0.33 1.24 -5.59
C GLN A 22 0.61 0.14 -5.08
N ALA A 23 1.88 0.46 -4.83
CA ALA A 23 2.82 -0.49 -4.24
C ALA A 23 2.42 -0.89 -2.82
N GLY A 24 1.74 -0.02 -2.07
CA GLY A 24 1.24 -0.28 -0.73
C GLY A 24 -0.09 -1.05 -0.68
N LEU A 25 -0.85 -1.11 -1.78
CA LEU A 25 -2.13 -1.79 -1.79
C LEU A 25 -1.98 -3.31 -1.62
N PRO A 26 -2.88 -3.95 -0.87
CA PRO A 26 -3.02 -5.40 -0.84
C PRO A 26 -3.18 -5.98 -2.25
N ASN A 27 -2.68 -7.21 -2.46
CA ASN A 27 -2.91 -7.93 -3.71
C ASN A 27 -4.42 -8.15 -3.91
N GLY A 28 -4.87 -8.07 -5.16
CA GLY A 28 -6.29 -8.16 -5.49
C GLY A 28 -7.07 -6.86 -5.30
N GLN A 29 -6.53 -5.87 -4.61
CA GLN A 29 -7.15 -4.56 -4.48
C GLN A 29 -6.71 -3.60 -5.59
N ARG A 30 -7.61 -2.67 -5.95
CA ARG A 30 -7.42 -1.68 -7.01
C ARG A 30 -7.46 -0.28 -6.44
N MET A 31 -6.55 0.59 -6.86
CA MET A 31 -6.57 2.02 -6.55
C MET A 31 -7.47 2.76 -7.54
N ARG A 32 -8.47 3.46 -7.05
CA ARG A 32 -9.42 4.21 -7.87
C ARG A 32 -9.16 5.70 -7.72
N ILE A 33 -8.81 6.34 -8.82
CA ILE A 33 -8.46 7.76 -8.86
C ILE A 33 -9.49 8.49 -9.71
N VAL A 34 -10.02 9.59 -9.19
CA VAL A 34 -10.85 10.52 -9.94
C VAL A 34 -10.19 11.90 -9.99
N GLU A 35 -10.13 12.48 -11.18
CA GLU A 35 -9.75 13.88 -11.38
C GLU A 35 -10.99 14.67 -11.82
N ILE A 36 -11.26 15.79 -11.16
CA ILE A 36 -12.40 16.66 -11.44
C ILE A 36 -11.89 18.05 -11.76
N SER A 37 -12.22 18.55 -12.94
CA SER A 37 -11.95 19.92 -13.36
C SER A 37 -12.95 20.36 -14.43
N GLN A 38 -13.13 21.67 -14.59
CA GLN A 38 -13.96 22.20 -15.69
C GLN A 38 -13.20 22.17 -17.02
N GLY A 39 -11.92 22.48 -16.97
CA GLY A 39 -11.03 22.53 -18.12
C GLY A 39 -10.41 21.18 -18.48
N SER A 40 -9.17 21.23 -18.91
CA SER A 40 -8.40 20.04 -19.30
C SER A 40 -8.14 19.10 -18.13
N PRO A 41 -7.99 17.78 -18.38
CA PRO A 41 -7.48 16.86 -17.39
C PRO A 41 -5.99 17.16 -17.10
N TRP A 42 -5.76 17.95 -16.06
CA TRP A 42 -4.46 18.57 -15.76
C TRP A 42 -3.36 17.57 -15.44
N PHE A 43 -3.71 16.50 -14.75
CA PHE A 43 -2.77 15.52 -14.21
C PHE A 43 -2.89 14.14 -14.86
N ALA A 44 -3.83 13.97 -15.80
CA ALA A 44 -4.09 12.70 -16.44
C ALA A 44 -2.83 12.06 -17.04
N MET A 45 -1.99 12.82 -17.74
CA MET A 45 -0.74 12.31 -18.30
C MET A 45 0.24 11.87 -17.21
N ASP A 46 0.35 12.64 -16.12
CA ASP A 46 1.22 12.29 -15.00
C ASP A 46 0.73 11.02 -14.30
N ILE A 47 -0.57 10.90 -14.08
CA ILE A 47 -1.21 9.76 -13.40
C ILE A 47 -1.15 8.52 -14.29
N CYS A 48 -1.63 8.62 -15.53
CA CYS A 48 -1.74 7.48 -16.44
C CYS A 48 -0.36 6.93 -16.90
N SER A 49 0.70 7.72 -16.77
CA SER A 49 2.06 7.26 -17.10
C SER A 49 2.67 6.33 -16.05
N VAL A 50 2.11 6.29 -14.83
CA VAL A 50 2.65 5.51 -13.69
C VAL A 50 1.68 4.50 -13.13
N ILE A 51 0.37 4.69 -13.37
CA ILE A 51 -0.65 3.77 -12.88
C ILE A 51 -0.56 2.43 -13.60
N ASP A 52 -0.49 1.34 -12.86
CA ASP A 52 -0.73 0.00 -13.40
C ASP A 52 -2.24 -0.23 -13.50
N PHE A 53 -2.77 -0.23 -14.72
CA PHE A 53 -4.20 -0.41 -14.97
C PHE A 53 -4.74 -1.80 -14.61
N ASN A 54 -3.89 -2.78 -14.35
CA ASN A 54 -4.33 -4.04 -13.75
C ASN A 54 -4.69 -3.88 -12.27
N ARG A 55 -4.10 -2.88 -11.62
CA ARG A 55 -4.25 -2.58 -10.18
C ARG A 55 -4.81 -1.19 -9.91
N GLY A 56 -5.29 -0.48 -10.92
CA GLY A 56 -5.82 0.86 -10.73
C GLY A 56 -6.77 1.28 -11.82
N ASP A 57 -7.66 2.21 -11.47
CA ASP A 57 -8.61 2.83 -12.38
C ASP A 57 -8.44 4.35 -12.30
N TYR A 58 -8.47 5.00 -13.44
CA TYR A 58 -8.50 6.45 -13.53
C TYR A 58 -9.77 6.91 -14.23
N SER A 59 -10.43 7.90 -13.65
CA SER A 59 -11.60 8.54 -14.23
C SER A 59 -11.48 10.06 -14.22
N PHE A 60 -12.01 10.69 -15.24
CA PHE A 60 -12.08 12.14 -15.37
C PHE A 60 -13.53 12.61 -15.35
N VAL A 61 -13.82 13.60 -14.52
CA VAL A 61 -15.15 14.21 -14.38
C VAL A 61 -15.07 15.69 -14.70
N THR A 62 -15.93 16.18 -15.57
CA THR A 62 -15.95 17.60 -15.99
C THR A 62 -17.38 18.08 -16.18
N SER A 63 -17.63 19.38 -15.95
CA SER A 63 -18.88 20.03 -16.30
C SER A 63 -18.97 20.44 -17.79
N SER A 64 -17.87 20.30 -18.55
CA SER A 64 -17.77 20.68 -19.96
C SER A 64 -17.83 19.49 -20.88
N SER A 65 -18.93 19.37 -21.66
CA SER A 65 -19.04 18.35 -22.70
C SER A 65 -17.98 18.54 -23.80
N VAL A 66 -17.61 19.78 -24.10
CA VAL A 66 -16.56 20.11 -25.09
C VAL A 66 -15.20 19.55 -24.66
N THR A 67 -14.87 19.64 -23.37
CA THR A 67 -13.63 19.08 -22.83
C THR A 67 -13.64 17.55 -22.91
N LEU A 68 -14.79 16.95 -22.59
CA LEU A 68 -14.94 15.50 -22.66
C LEU A 68 -14.80 14.96 -24.09
N ASP A 69 -15.45 15.63 -25.05
CA ASP A 69 -15.47 15.20 -26.45
C ASP A 69 -14.15 15.44 -27.20
N ASN A 70 -13.36 16.43 -26.79
CA ASN A 70 -12.14 16.80 -27.50
C ASN A 70 -10.87 16.38 -26.77
N GLU A 71 -10.64 16.93 -25.58
CA GLU A 71 -9.37 16.74 -24.88
C GLU A 71 -9.28 15.36 -24.23
N PHE A 72 -10.36 14.95 -23.57
CA PHE A 72 -10.38 13.63 -22.93
C PHE A 72 -10.44 12.50 -23.98
N ALA A 73 -11.11 12.69 -25.12
CA ALA A 73 -11.13 11.70 -26.19
C ALA A 73 -9.71 11.43 -26.71
N ARG A 74 -8.89 12.47 -26.92
CA ARG A 74 -7.47 12.32 -27.32
C ARG A 74 -6.64 11.58 -26.27
N LEU A 75 -6.90 11.83 -24.99
CA LEU A 75 -6.22 11.12 -23.91
C LEU A 75 -6.61 9.63 -23.91
N LYS A 76 -7.88 9.33 -24.19
CA LYS A 76 -8.40 7.96 -24.30
C LYS A 76 -7.78 7.19 -25.48
N ASP A 77 -7.41 7.86 -26.54
CA ASP A 77 -6.67 7.24 -27.66
C ASP A 77 -5.30 6.72 -27.20
N THR A 78 -4.68 7.40 -26.22
CA THR A 78 -3.38 7.00 -25.66
C THR A 78 -3.54 5.97 -24.54
N PHE A 79 -4.59 6.11 -23.72
CA PHE A 79 -4.88 5.25 -22.57
C PHE A 79 -6.33 4.72 -22.65
N PRO A 80 -6.60 3.64 -23.39
CA PRO A 80 -7.98 3.17 -23.64
C PRO A 80 -8.77 2.77 -22.39
N ALA A 81 -8.08 2.44 -21.30
CA ALA A 81 -8.68 1.95 -20.05
C ALA A 81 -9.28 3.07 -19.16
N ILE A 82 -9.13 4.35 -19.52
CA ILE A 82 -9.60 5.45 -18.70
C ILE A 82 -11.09 5.72 -18.87
N GLY A 83 -11.77 6.15 -17.79
CA GLY A 83 -13.17 6.56 -17.76
C GLY A 83 -13.35 8.07 -17.85
N GLY A 84 -14.44 8.54 -18.44
CA GLY A 84 -14.81 9.96 -18.47
C GLY A 84 -16.30 10.14 -18.33
N GLN A 85 -16.75 11.14 -17.54
CA GLN A 85 -18.16 11.44 -17.34
C GLN A 85 -18.39 12.93 -17.11
N LEU A 86 -19.62 13.37 -17.37
CA LEU A 86 -20.06 14.72 -17.06
C LEU A 86 -20.46 14.83 -15.59
N LEU A 87 -20.05 15.94 -14.96
CA LEU A 87 -20.53 16.33 -13.65
C LEU A 87 -22.00 16.78 -13.79
N THR A 88 -22.90 16.12 -13.09
CA THR A 88 -24.35 16.42 -13.11
C THR A 88 -24.78 17.01 -11.78
N ASP A 89 -25.74 17.95 -11.81
CA ASP A 89 -26.29 18.60 -10.62
C ASP A 89 -27.09 17.65 -9.71
N ALA A 90 -27.47 16.48 -10.22
CA ALA A 90 -28.13 15.47 -9.41
C ALA A 90 -27.07 14.53 -8.84
N PRO A 91 -26.88 14.51 -7.51
CA PRO A 91 -26.09 13.46 -6.90
C PRO A 91 -26.74 12.11 -7.25
N THR A 92 -26.05 11.31 -8.02
CA THR A 92 -26.47 9.92 -8.19
C THR A 92 -26.35 9.30 -6.80
N PRO A 93 -27.44 8.89 -6.14
CA PRO A 93 -27.34 8.29 -4.83
C PRO A 93 -26.39 7.12 -4.94
N ALA A 94 -25.32 7.13 -4.13
CA ALA A 94 -24.38 6.03 -4.08
C ALA A 94 -25.16 4.77 -3.71
N GLY A 95 -25.46 3.95 -4.73
CA GLY A 95 -26.00 2.63 -4.49
C GLY A 95 -24.93 1.76 -3.82
N PRO A 96 -25.29 0.67 -3.17
CA PRO A 96 -24.32 -0.23 -2.52
C PRO A 96 -23.27 -0.81 -3.49
N THR A 97 -23.37 -0.55 -4.77
CA THR A 97 -22.46 -0.99 -5.83
C THR A 97 -21.65 0.14 -6.47
N THR A 98 -21.78 1.40 -5.98
CA THR A 98 -21.00 2.52 -6.56
C THR A 98 -19.54 2.38 -6.13
N PRO A 99 -18.57 2.37 -7.05
CA PRO A 99 -17.18 2.27 -6.69
C PRO A 99 -16.76 3.54 -5.94
N HIS A 100 -16.24 3.37 -4.72
CA HIS A 100 -15.64 4.46 -3.96
C HIS A 100 -14.24 4.76 -4.49
N HIS A 101 -13.84 6.04 -4.50
CA HIS A 101 -12.52 6.48 -4.90
C HIS A 101 -11.57 6.52 -3.70
N ASP A 102 -10.31 6.11 -3.92
CA ASP A 102 -9.24 6.14 -2.94
C ASP A 102 -8.49 7.48 -2.97
N LEU A 103 -8.49 8.15 -4.13
CA LEU A 103 -7.96 9.49 -4.32
C LEU A 103 -8.86 10.30 -5.24
N ALA A 104 -9.32 11.43 -4.78
CA ALA A 104 -9.97 12.44 -5.59
C ALA A 104 -9.07 13.68 -5.73
N ILE A 105 -8.90 14.18 -6.96
CA ILE A 105 -8.13 15.39 -7.25
C ILE A 105 -9.10 16.40 -7.86
N VAL A 106 -9.31 17.53 -7.19
CA VAL A 106 -10.20 18.60 -7.66
C VAL A 106 -9.36 19.82 -7.96
N THR A 107 -9.33 20.19 -9.24
CA THR A 107 -8.70 21.45 -9.67
C THR A 107 -9.75 22.55 -9.67
N LEU A 108 -9.50 23.61 -8.91
CA LEU A 108 -10.44 24.72 -8.76
C LEU A 108 -10.32 25.71 -9.94
N ASP A 109 -10.67 25.24 -11.12
CA ASP A 109 -10.69 25.99 -12.39
C ASP A 109 -12.11 26.27 -12.92
N PHE A 110 -13.11 26.08 -12.07
CA PHE A 110 -14.52 26.28 -12.40
C PHE A 110 -14.89 27.78 -12.52
N ASP A 111 -15.89 28.06 -13.36
CA ASP A 111 -16.34 29.43 -13.60
C ASP A 111 -17.05 30.03 -12.39
N THR A 112 -17.72 29.25 -11.57
CA THR A 112 -18.47 29.71 -10.39
C THR A 112 -18.11 28.94 -9.13
N ILE A 113 -18.28 29.60 -7.98
CA ILE A 113 -18.06 28.98 -6.67
C ILE A 113 -19.02 27.81 -6.43
N ASP A 114 -20.25 27.88 -6.94
CA ASP A 114 -21.26 26.82 -6.79
C ASP A 114 -20.84 25.55 -7.52
N GLN A 115 -20.22 25.67 -8.70
CA GLN A 115 -19.65 24.53 -9.42
C GLN A 115 -18.46 23.90 -8.67
N VAL A 116 -17.62 24.73 -8.03
CA VAL A 116 -16.54 24.24 -7.18
C VAL A 116 -17.10 23.43 -5.99
N LEU A 117 -18.10 23.98 -5.30
CA LEU A 117 -18.75 23.31 -4.19
C LEU A 117 -19.40 22.00 -4.63
N LEU A 118 -20.09 22.00 -5.77
CA LEU A 118 -20.66 20.80 -6.37
C LEU A 118 -19.60 19.73 -6.66
N ALA A 119 -18.44 20.13 -7.21
CA ALA A 119 -17.32 19.22 -7.50
C ALA A 119 -16.72 18.62 -6.22
N ILE A 120 -16.59 19.41 -5.17
CA ILE A 120 -16.12 18.96 -3.86
C ILE A 120 -17.13 18.01 -3.22
N ASP A 121 -18.41 18.37 -3.21
CA ASP A 121 -19.48 17.53 -2.65
C ASP A 121 -19.60 16.19 -3.39
N HIS A 122 -19.53 16.22 -4.73
CA HIS A 122 -19.51 15.01 -5.55
C HIS A 122 -18.32 14.12 -5.19
N SER A 123 -17.12 14.69 -5.07
CA SER A 123 -15.93 13.95 -4.64
C SER A 123 -16.11 13.33 -3.26
N HIS A 124 -16.55 14.13 -2.29
CA HIS A 124 -16.73 13.70 -0.91
C HIS A 124 -17.70 12.52 -0.78
N GLN A 125 -18.82 12.55 -1.50
CA GLN A 125 -19.82 11.47 -1.48
C GLN A 125 -19.26 10.14 -2.01
N GLN A 126 -18.29 10.20 -2.90
CA GLN A 126 -17.70 9.02 -3.55
C GLN A 126 -16.36 8.60 -2.98
N LEU A 127 -15.83 9.29 -1.96
CA LEU A 127 -14.61 8.87 -1.27
C LEU A 127 -14.84 7.62 -0.43
N ALA A 128 -13.91 6.67 -0.51
CA ALA A 128 -13.86 5.56 0.42
C ALA A 128 -13.50 6.03 1.85
N PRO A 129 -13.85 5.29 2.91
CA PRO A 129 -13.27 5.53 4.24
C PRO A 129 -11.74 5.51 4.18
N GLY A 130 -11.08 6.45 4.84
CA GLY A 130 -9.62 6.60 4.79
C GLY A 130 -9.05 7.22 3.51
N ALA A 131 -9.88 7.44 2.48
CA ALA A 131 -9.47 8.00 1.20
C ALA A 131 -9.11 9.50 1.30
N SER A 132 -8.34 9.97 0.32
CA SER A 132 -7.82 11.33 0.29
C SER A 132 -8.46 12.17 -0.82
N LEU A 133 -8.70 13.44 -0.50
CA LEU A 133 -9.09 14.48 -1.44
C LEU A 133 -7.99 15.52 -1.53
N LEU A 134 -7.49 15.78 -2.74
CA LEU A 134 -6.49 16.78 -3.04
C LEU A 134 -7.14 17.95 -3.78
N LEU A 135 -7.19 19.13 -3.16
CA LEU A 135 -7.58 20.34 -3.86
C LEU A 135 -6.34 21.03 -4.44
N VAL A 136 -6.42 21.40 -5.70
CA VAL A 136 -5.44 22.23 -6.40
C VAL A 136 -6.05 23.60 -6.62
N ALA A 137 -5.57 24.59 -5.90
CA ALA A 137 -6.18 25.92 -5.84
C ALA A 137 -5.14 27.03 -6.01
N GLN A 138 -5.64 28.24 -6.11
CA GLN A 138 -4.86 29.46 -6.26
C GLN A 138 -5.30 30.45 -5.18
N HIS A 139 -4.35 31.07 -4.49
CA HIS A 139 -4.64 32.20 -3.61
C HIS A 139 -5.23 33.38 -4.37
N PRO A 140 -6.12 34.16 -3.78
CA PRO A 140 -6.59 35.41 -4.37
C PRO A 140 -5.43 36.29 -4.77
N SER A 141 -5.47 36.75 -6.02
CA SER A 141 -4.40 37.59 -6.57
C SER A 141 -4.98 38.72 -7.43
N ARG A 142 -4.72 39.95 -7.05
CA ARG A 142 -5.15 41.12 -7.82
C ARG A 142 -4.67 41.10 -9.28
N TRP A 143 -3.53 40.46 -9.51
CA TRP A 143 -2.99 40.33 -10.87
C TRP A 143 -3.82 39.36 -11.70
N ILE A 144 -4.21 38.23 -11.12
CA ILE A 144 -5.05 37.22 -11.77
C ILE A 144 -6.45 37.80 -11.99
N ASP A 145 -7.00 38.48 -10.99
CA ASP A 145 -8.29 39.19 -11.13
C ASP A 145 -8.23 40.26 -12.21
N PHE A 146 -7.12 40.99 -12.35
CA PHE A 146 -6.95 41.96 -13.42
C PHE A 146 -6.90 41.31 -14.81
N VAL A 147 -6.23 40.16 -14.95
CA VAL A 147 -6.07 39.49 -16.24
C VAL A 147 -7.33 38.72 -16.64
N PHE A 148 -7.95 38.03 -15.69
CA PHE A 148 -9.06 37.08 -15.95
C PHE A 148 -10.41 37.54 -15.41
N GLY A 149 -10.47 38.59 -14.60
CA GLY A 149 -11.68 39.07 -13.91
C GLY A 149 -12.66 39.87 -14.81
N ALA A 150 -12.42 39.89 -16.12
CA ALA A 150 -13.39 40.49 -17.06
C ALA A 150 -14.69 39.70 -17.19
N ARG A 151 -14.70 38.44 -16.72
CA ARG A 151 -15.89 37.56 -16.73
C ARG A 151 -16.72 37.82 -15.49
N ALA A 152 -18.02 38.06 -15.64
CA ALA A 152 -18.95 38.19 -14.50
C ALA A 152 -18.94 36.97 -13.60
N SER A 153 -18.75 35.79 -14.19
CA SER A 153 -18.66 34.50 -13.48
C SER A 153 -17.42 34.34 -12.57
N ALA A 154 -16.39 35.19 -12.73
CA ALA A 154 -15.21 35.20 -11.86
C ALA A 154 -15.48 35.80 -10.46
N TRP A 155 -16.67 36.34 -10.25
CA TRP A 155 -17.04 37.11 -9.06
C TRP A 155 -18.33 36.60 -8.44
N THR A 156 -18.38 36.61 -7.12
CA THR A 156 -19.56 36.28 -6.34
C THR A 156 -19.88 37.45 -5.42
N ALA A 157 -21.14 37.90 -5.34
CA ALA A 157 -21.55 38.90 -4.39
C ALA A 157 -21.70 38.32 -2.98
N ASP A 158 -21.12 38.99 -1.97
CA ASP A 158 -21.39 38.65 -0.56
C ASP A 158 -22.78 39.13 -0.11
N ALA A 159 -23.15 38.80 1.12
CA ALA A 159 -24.43 39.22 1.70
C ALA A 159 -24.62 40.76 1.81
N GLN A 160 -23.52 41.52 1.71
CA GLN A 160 -23.49 42.97 1.74
C GLN A 160 -23.44 43.59 0.31
N GLY A 161 -23.41 42.74 -0.72
CA GLY A 161 -23.36 43.16 -2.12
C GLY A 161 -21.97 43.49 -2.63
N ASN A 162 -20.87 43.20 -1.90
CA ASN A 162 -19.52 43.38 -2.37
C ASN A 162 -19.13 42.22 -3.30
N TRP A 163 -18.42 42.54 -4.37
CA TRP A 163 -17.90 41.55 -5.31
C TRP A 163 -16.63 40.90 -4.77
N LEU A 164 -16.67 39.60 -4.58
CA LEU A 164 -15.55 38.76 -4.15
C LEU A 164 -15.08 37.90 -5.31
N SER A 165 -13.77 37.83 -5.50
CA SER A 165 -13.18 36.89 -6.46
C SER A 165 -13.56 35.45 -6.09
N ASN A 166 -13.78 34.59 -7.09
CA ASN A 166 -14.01 33.17 -6.86
C ASN A 166 -12.76 32.44 -6.34
N GLN A 167 -11.59 33.06 -6.47
CA GLN A 167 -10.40 32.56 -5.80
C GLN A 167 -10.53 32.78 -4.29
N ARG A 168 -10.28 31.75 -3.54
CA ARG A 168 -10.40 31.76 -2.08
C ARG A 168 -9.06 31.38 -1.43
N PRO A 169 -8.73 31.94 -0.26
CA PRO A 169 -7.58 31.50 0.51
C PRO A 169 -7.77 30.06 1.01
N SER A 170 -6.67 29.39 1.29
CA SER A 170 -6.68 28.00 1.77
C SER A 170 -7.57 27.78 3.00
N VAL A 171 -7.60 28.75 3.92
CA VAL A 171 -8.45 28.71 5.14
C VAL A 171 -9.94 28.55 4.81
N PHE A 172 -10.43 29.18 3.74
CA PHE A 172 -11.83 29.05 3.32
C PHE A 172 -12.16 27.60 2.96
N TRP A 173 -11.30 26.95 2.17
CA TRP A 173 -11.50 25.56 1.78
C TRP A 173 -11.28 24.59 2.93
N GLN A 174 -10.30 24.85 3.81
CA GLN A 174 -10.12 24.05 5.02
C GLN A 174 -11.40 24.04 5.88
N GLN A 175 -12.00 25.19 6.12
CA GLN A 175 -13.24 25.29 6.88
C GLN A 175 -14.39 24.53 6.20
N HIS A 176 -14.51 24.65 4.87
CA HIS A 176 -15.53 23.94 4.13
C HIS A 176 -15.32 22.41 4.20
N LEU A 177 -14.12 21.92 3.96
CA LEU A 177 -13.80 20.48 4.02
C LEU A 177 -13.99 19.93 5.44
N GLN A 178 -13.62 20.69 6.47
CA GLN A 178 -13.87 20.32 7.86
C GLN A 178 -15.37 20.24 8.18
N SER A 179 -16.19 21.11 7.58
CA SER A 179 -17.66 21.05 7.75
C SER A 179 -18.27 19.79 7.11
N LEU A 180 -17.56 19.19 6.12
CA LEU A 180 -17.91 17.89 5.53
C LEU A 180 -17.35 16.70 6.33
N GLY A 181 -16.68 16.93 7.46
CA GLY A 181 -16.10 15.88 8.29
C GLY A 181 -14.74 15.37 7.82
N LEU A 182 -14.08 16.08 6.89
CA LEU A 182 -12.75 15.72 6.42
C LEU A 182 -11.67 16.32 7.34
N GLN A 183 -10.59 15.55 7.55
CA GLN A 183 -9.40 16.02 8.26
C GLN A 183 -8.46 16.68 7.27
N CYS A 184 -8.14 17.97 7.47
CA CYS A 184 -7.28 18.73 6.57
C CYS A 184 -5.85 18.78 7.10
N ALA A 185 -4.88 18.55 6.22
CA ALA A 185 -3.49 18.86 6.47
C ALA A 185 -3.22 20.37 6.32
N GLU A 186 -2.03 20.82 6.77
CA GLU A 186 -1.57 22.17 6.49
C GLU A 186 -1.43 22.38 4.98
N PRO A 187 -1.83 23.55 4.45
CA PRO A 187 -1.70 23.85 3.03
C PRO A 187 -0.23 23.79 2.57
N PHE A 188 -0.01 23.15 1.47
CA PHE A 188 1.31 23.11 0.84
C PHE A 188 1.42 24.22 -0.21
N GLU A 189 2.23 25.23 0.08
CA GLU A 189 2.47 26.34 -0.81
C GLU A 189 3.49 25.95 -1.89
N LEU A 190 3.09 26.04 -3.15
CA LEU A 190 3.98 25.77 -4.29
C LEU A 190 5.01 26.89 -4.54
N ALA A 191 4.75 28.08 -3.99
CA ALA A 191 5.64 29.24 -4.01
C ALA A 191 5.70 29.87 -2.61
N PRO A 192 6.54 29.36 -1.70
CA PRO A 192 6.51 29.69 -0.27
C PRO A 192 6.79 31.17 0.05
N ASP A 193 7.40 31.91 -0.90
CA ASP A 193 7.74 33.34 -0.71
C ASP A 193 6.58 34.28 -1.08
N THR A 194 5.46 33.76 -1.56
CA THR A 194 4.34 34.59 -2.03
C THR A 194 3.00 34.00 -1.60
N LEU A 195 2.24 34.72 -0.78
CA LEU A 195 0.84 34.41 -0.46
C LEU A 195 -0.12 34.54 -1.66
N SER A 196 0.39 34.59 -2.88
CA SER A 196 -0.36 34.83 -4.13
C SER A 196 -0.21 33.69 -5.14
N GLY A 197 0.47 32.61 -4.78
CA GLY A 197 0.74 31.47 -5.64
C GLY A 197 -0.32 30.37 -5.58
N PRO A 198 -0.14 29.32 -6.38
CA PRO A 198 -0.94 28.10 -6.26
C PRO A 198 -0.58 27.33 -4.98
N TYR A 199 -1.57 26.69 -4.39
CA TYR A 199 -1.42 25.84 -3.22
C TYR A 199 -2.16 24.54 -3.37
N LEU A 200 -1.77 23.57 -2.56
CA LEU A 200 -2.41 22.28 -2.42
C LEU A 200 -3.01 22.16 -1.03
N LEU A 201 -4.18 21.59 -0.96
CA LEU A 201 -4.82 21.23 0.30
C LEU A 201 -5.19 19.76 0.26
N LEU A 202 -4.55 18.97 1.12
CA LEU A 202 -4.87 17.57 1.30
C LEU A 202 -5.88 17.44 2.43
N ALA A 203 -6.98 16.75 2.15
CA ALA A 203 -7.97 16.37 3.14
C ALA A 203 -8.20 14.87 3.10
N GLN A 204 -8.41 14.27 4.25
CA GLN A 204 -8.64 12.84 4.38
C GLN A 204 -10.01 12.59 5.01
N ARG A 205 -10.77 11.69 4.42
CA ARG A 205 -11.97 11.16 5.07
C ARG A 205 -11.52 10.37 6.29
N ALA A 206 -12.12 10.64 7.45
CA ALA A 206 -11.83 9.85 8.63
C ALA A 206 -11.95 8.36 8.25
N ASP A 207 -10.92 7.61 8.60
CA ASP A 207 -11.09 6.19 8.67
C ASP A 207 -12.19 6.02 9.72
N GLU A 208 -13.41 5.75 9.29
CA GLU A 208 -14.30 5.04 10.17
C GLU A 208 -13.56 3.74 10.39
N THR A 209 -12.66 3.76 11.38
CA THR A 209 -12.11 2.51 11.89
C THR A 209 -13.36 1.71 12.16
N PRO A 210 -13.67 0.67 11.41
CA PRO A 210 -14.58 -0.30 11.92
C PRO A 210 -13.90 -0.66 13.23
N GLY A 211 -14.49 -0.26 14.35
CA GLY A 211 -14.24 -0.96 15.58
C GLY A 211 -14.26 -2.42 15.20
N PRO A 212 -13.30 -3.28 15.66
CA PRO A 212 -12.85 -4.50 15.03
C PRO A 212 -13.89 -4.95 14.02
N ARG A 213 -13.60 -4.72 12.73
CA ARG A 213 -14.57 -4.77 11.62
C ARG A 213 -15.38 -6.01 11.89
N ALA A 214 -16.61 -5.79 12.42
CA ALA A 214 -17.48 -6.90 12.74
C ALA A 214 -17.48 -7.61 11.42
N ALA A 215 -16.75 -8.69 11.34
CA ALA A 215 -16.46 -9.41 10.11
C ALA A 215 -17.81 -9.44 9.48
N VAL A 216 -18.00 -8.73 8.34
CA VAL A 216 -19.26 -8.85 7.62
C VAL A 216 -19.38 -10.34 7.61
N PRO A 217 -20.34 -10.93 8.38
CA PRO A 217 -20.37 -12.35 8.46
C PRO A 217 -20.43 -12.74 7.00
N ALA A 218 -19.31 -13.22 6.48
CA ALA A 218 -19.28 -13.74 5.15
C ALA A 218 -20.44 -14.72 5.24
N LEU A 219 -21.48 -14.51 4.45
CA LEU A 219 -22.60 -15.42 4.30
C LEU A 219 -22.03 -16.70 3.68
N HIS A 220 -21.02 -17.25 4.31
CA HIS A 220 -20.47 -18.55 4.08
C HIS A 220 -21.28 -19.50 4.95
N GLY A 221 -22.48 -19.83 4.46
CA GLY A 221 -23.26 -20.93 4.98
C GLY A 221 -22.61 -22.29 4.69
N SER A 222 -21.32 -22.36 4.33
CA SER A 222 -20.56 -23.57 4.14
C SER A 222 -19.58 -23.75 5.31
N VAL A 223 -19.68 -24.87 5.97
CA VAL A 223 -18.69 -25.35 6.96
C VAL A 223 -17.36 -25.50 6.24
N ARG A 224 -16.33 -24.77 6.70
CA ARG A 224 -14.96 -24.89 6.16
C ARG A 224 -14.23 -26.05 6.82
N SER A 225 -13.28 -26.64 6.11
CA SER A 225 -12.49 -27.77 6.57
C SER A 225 -11.00 -27.43 6.60
N TRP A 226 -10.34 -27.75 7.73
CA TRP A 226 -8.95 -27.41 8.00
C TRP A 226 -8.16 -28.63 8.47
N ILE A 227 -6.91 -28.75 8.00
CA ILE A 227 -5.91 -29.65 8.56
C ILE A 227 -4.81 -28.79 9.19
N LEU A 228 -4.55 -28.97 10.49
CA LEU A 228 -3.45 -28.37 11.22
C LEU A 228 -2.36 -29.42 11.43
N LEU A 229 -1.19 -29.21 10.81
CA LEU A 229 -0.03 -30.10 11.00
C LEU A 229 0.81 -29.56 12.15
N ALA A 230 0.87 -30.27 13.25
CA ALA A 230 1.58 -29.89 14.46
C ALA A 230 2.38 -31.04 15.05
N ASP A 231 3.42 -30.72 15.82
CA ASP A 231 4.12 -31.69 16.62
C ASP A 231 3.22 -32.19 17.76
N PRO A 232 3.50 -33.38 18.29
CA PRO A 232 2.67 -33.92 19.36
C PRO A 232 2.87 -33.24 20.73
N ARG A 233 3.72 -32.23 20.82
CA ARG A 233 4.06 -31.45 22.03
C ARG A 233 4.60 -30.09 21.70
N GLY A 234 4.73 -29.22 22.74
CA GLY A 234 5.37 -27.91 22.64
C GLY A 234 4.46 -26.81 22.11
N PHE A 235 5.05 -25.71 21.68
CA PHE A 235 4.35 -24.52 21.21
C PHE A 235 3.45 -24.83 20.00
N SER A 236 3.98 -25.59 19.03
CA SER A 236 3.25 -26.02 17.83
C SER A 236 1.93 -26.72 18.16
N GLN A 237 1.93 -27.67 19.13
CA GLN A 237 0.71 -28.38 19.56
C GLN A 237 -0.25 -27.42 20.29
N ALA A 238 0.28 -26.63 21.23
CA ALA A 238 -0.56 -25.71 21.99
C ALA A 238 -1.25 -24.69 21.08
N LEU A 239 -0.54 -24.19 20.07
CA LEU A 239 -1.10 -23.29 19.06
C LEU A 239 -2.15 -23.99 18.20
N ALA A 240 -1.88 -25.21 17.76
CA ALA A 240 -2.84 -26.01 16.98
C ALA A 240 -4.13 -26.28 17.77
N ASP A 241 -4.02 -26.67 19.05
CA ASP A 241 -5.16 -26.92 19.92
C ASP A 241 -6.01 -25.64 20.09
N ARG A 242 -5.36 -24.51 20.40
CA ARG A 242 -6.04 -23.23 20.60
C ARG A 242 -6.71 -22.72 19.32
N LEU A 243 -6.01 -22.81 18.20
CA LEU A 243 -6.55 -22.45 16.88
C LEU A 243 -7.74 -23.35 16.50
N ALA A 244 -7.64 -24.66 16.76
CA ALA A 244 -8.73 -25.59 16.51
C ALA A 244 -9.97 -25.28 17.37
N GLU A 245 -9.80 -24.89 18.63
CA GLU A 245 -10.90 -24.42 19.47
C GLU A 245 -11.62 -23.22 18.85
N THR A 246 -10.85 -22.23 18.40
CA THR A 246 -11.39 -21.00 17.79
C THR A 246 -12.14 -21.31 16.49
N LEU A 247 -11.55 -22.10 15.60
CA LEU A 247 -12.16 -22.48 14.31
C LEU A 247 -13.43 -23.33 14.51
N ARG A 248 -13.41 -24.30 15.44
CA ARG A 248 -14.57 -25.13 15.76
C ARG A 248 -15.71 -24.33 16.42
N ALA A 249 -15.38 -23.36 17.26
CA ALA A 249 -16.38 -22.45 17.84
C ALA A 249 -17.16 -21.66 16.78
N ARG A 250 -16.55 -21.43 15.62
CA ARG A 250 -17.16 -20.81 14.44
C ARG A 250 -17.97 -21.79 13.58
N GLY A 251 -17.86 -23.08 13.85
CA GLY A 251 -18.56 -24.14 13.12
C GLY A 251 -17.70 -24.85 12.08
N ASP A 252 -16.39 -24.55 11.98
CA ASP A 252 -15.49 -25.18 11.04
C ASP A 252 -15.10 -26.61 11.50
N LEU A 253 -14.80 -27.46 10.53
CA LEU A 253 -14.24 -28.77 10.77
C LEU A 253 -12.72 -28.67 10.87
N VAL A 254 -12.11 -29.17 11.91
CA VAL A 254 -10.66 -29.10 12.13
C VAL A 254 -10.07 -30.43 12.51
N ILE A 255 -9.06 -30.87 11.77
CA ILE A 255 -8.26 -32.08 12.04
C ILE A 255 -6.86 -31.62 12.42
N ILE A 256 -6.36 -32.09 13.57
CA ILE A 256 -4.96 -31.93 13.99
C ILE A 256 -4.22 -33.22 13.68
N SER A 257 -3.06 -33.14 13.04
CA SER A 257 -2.27 -34.31 12.66
C SER A 257 -0.77 -34.04 12.81
N SER A 258 -0.02 -35.10 13.10
CA SER A 258 1.45 -35.11 13.10
C SER A 258 2.04 -35.83 11.87
N ALA A 259 1.25 -36.01 10.81
CA ALA A 259 1.71 -36.59 9.56
C ALA A 259 2.81 -35.72 8.95
N SER A 260 3.92 -36.32 8.54
CA SER A 260 5.09 -35.60 8.01
C SER A 260 5.67 -36.18 6.73
N SER A 261 5.30 -37.43 6.36
CA SER A 261 5.72 -38.02 5.09
C SER A 261 4.68 -37.84 4.00
N THR A 262 5.11 -37.87 2.75
CA THR A 262 4.23 -37.69 1.57
C THR A 262 3.05 -38.69 1.60
N ASP A 263 3.31 -39.98 1.90
CA ASP A 263 2.26 -41.01 1.89
C ASP A 263 1.22 -40.80 3.02
N GLN A 264 1.67 -40.44 4.22
CA GLN A 264 0.77 -40.15 5.35
C GLN A 264 -0.10 -38.91 5.03
N LEU A 265 0.49 -37.88 4.48
CA LEU A 265 -0.21 -36.64 4.11
C LEU A 265 -1.20 -36.88 2.96
N ALA A 266 -0.81 -37.67 1.94
CA ALA A 266 -1.70 -38.02 0.83
C ALA A 266 -2.90 -38.87 1.29
N GLU A 267 -2.70 -39.81 2.23
CA GLU A 267 -3.80 -40.56 2.81
C GLU A 267 -4.74 -39.67 3.62
N LEU A 268 -4.18 -38.82 4.49
CA LEU A 268 -4.92 -37.81 5.27
C LEU A 268 -5.77 -36.90 4.39
N LEU A 269 -5.20 -36.42 3.28
CA LEU A 269 -5.93 -35.57 2.32
C LEU A 269 -7.08 -36.34 1.66
N ARG A 270 -6.86 -37.60 1.24
CA ARG A 270 -7.89 -38.42 0.61
C ARG A 270 -9.02 -38.76 1.59
N GLU A 271 -8.70 -39.15 2.82
CA GLU A 271 -9.68 -39.44 3.86
C GLU A 271 -10.51 -38.20 4.21
N THR A 272 -9.84 -37.06 4.43
CA THR A 272 -10.51 -35.79 4.77
C THR A 272 -11.45 -35.38 3.66
N THR A 273 -10.99 -35.34 2.42
CA THR A 273 -11.83 -34.92 1.29
C THR A 273 -12.95 -35.89 0.97
N SER A 274 -12.76 -37.19 1.21
CA SER A 274 -13.81 -38.20 1.02
C SER A 274 -14.94 -38.06 2.06
N ASN A 275 -14.59 -37.74 3.31
CA ASN A 275 -15.55 -37.66 4.40
C ASN A 275 -16.22 -36.29 4.51
N TYR A 276 -15.55 -35.21 4.15
CA TYR A 276 -15.96 -33.84 4.47
C TYR A 276 -16.02 -32.89 3.28
N GLY A 277 -15.61 -33.31 2.08
CA GLY A 277 -15.61 -32.49 0.88
C GLY A 277 -14.27 -31.76 0.66
N GLU A 278 -14.33 -30.65 -0.05
CA GLU A 278 -13.12 -29.85 -0.35
C GLU A 278 -12.46 -29.33 0.92
N LEU A 279 -11.12 -29.31 0.92
CA LEU A 279 -10.30 -28.79 2.01
C LEU A 279 -9.99 -27.31 1.77
N ASP A 280 -10.41 -26.44 2.68
CA ASP A 280 -10.20 -24.99 2.57
C ASP A 280 -8.76 -24.60 2.90
N GLY A 281 -8.13 -25.27 3.88
CA GLY A 281 -6.76 -24.95 4.24
C GLY A 281 -6.00 -26.07 4.94
N LEU A 282 -4.70 -26.13 4.62
CA LEU A 282 -3.72 -26.95 5.32
C LEU A 282 -2.67 -26.04 5.95
N VAL A 283 -2.56 -26.08 7.27
CA VAL A 283 -1.71 -25.18 8.05
C VAL A 283 -0.50 -25.94 8.58
N HIS A 284 0.70 -25.53 8.17
CA HIS A 284 1.96 -26.14 8.62
C HIS A 284 2.50 -25.41 9.85
N LEU A 285 2.25 -25.98 11.03
CA LEU A 285 2.77 -25.52 12.32
C LEU A 285 3.92 -26.39 12.85
N ALA A 286 4.12 -27.60 12.30
CA ALA A 286 5.10 -28.54 12.82
C ALA A 286 6.52 -27.95 12.86
N GLY A 287 7.22 -28.13 13.99
CA GLY A 287 8.54 -27.56 14.26
C GLY A 287 8.54 -26.08 14.60
N LEU A 288 7.37 -25.45 14.77
CA LEU A 288 7.28 -24.05 15.24
C LEU A 288 7.61 -23.98 16.73
N VAL A 289 8.48 -23.04 17.09
CA VAL A 289 8.88 -22.76 18.49
C VAL A 289 8.70 -21.27 18.77
N ASP A 290 8.34 -20.93 19.99
CA ASP A 290 8.21 -19.52 20.43
C ASP A 290 9.56 -18.89 20.75
N ASP A 291 10.43 -19.66 21.44
CA ASP A 291 11.81 -19.30 21.74
C ASP A 291 12.71 -20.51 21.50
N PRO A 292 13.66 -20.44 20.56
CA PRO A 292 14.61 -21.54 20.34
C PRO A 292 15.59 -21.72 21.52
N GLY A 293 15.67 -20.79 22.45
CA GLY A 293 16.56 -20.83 23.60
C GLY A 293 18.02 -21.00 23.20
N ASP A 294 18.78 -21.79 24.00
CA ASP A 294 20.17 -22.17 23.71
C ASP A 294 20.27 -23.39 22.77
N GLU A 295 19.39 -23.50 21.79
CA GLU A 295 19.45 -24.56 20.79
C GLU A 295 20.80 -24.50 20.06
N GLY A 296 21.56 -25.61 20.09
CA GLY A 296 22.83 -25.67 19.37
C GLY A 296 22.63 -25.55 17.85
N ALA A 297 23.62 -25.02 17.15
CA ALA A 297 23.53 -24.75 15.70
C ALA A 297 23.10 -25.98 14.87
N ASP A 298 23.59 -27.17 15.21
CA ASP A 298 23.25 -28.41 14.50
C ASP A 298 21.75 -28.79 14.69
N ALA A 299 21.21 -28.58 15.88
CA ALA A 299 19.78 -28.84 16.17
C ALA A 299 18.90 -27.83 15.44
N ALA A 300 19.27 -26.55 15.41
CA ALA A 300 18.59 -25.51 14.66
C ALA A 300 18.55 -25.83 13.16
N VAL A 301 19.69 -26.22 12.58
CA VAL A 301 19.76 -26.63 11.16
C VAL A 301 18.90 -27.87 10.90
N ALA A 302 18.97 -28.90 11.75
CA ALA A 302 18.16 -30.11 11.58
C ALA A 302 16.66 -29.81 11.62
N ARG A 303 16.23 -28.92 12.51
CA ARG A 303 14.84 -28.46 12.61
C ARG A 303 14.42 -27.73 11.33
N GLN A 304 15.23 -26.80 10.82
CA GLN A 304 14.92 -26.08 9.58
C GLN A 304 14.82 -27.04 8.37
N VAL A 305 15.73 -28.00 8.25
CA VAL A 305 15.67 -29.03 7.20
C VAL A 305 14.38 -29.83 7.30
N THR A 306 13.97 -30.25 8.51
CA THR A 306 12.72 -30.98 8.71
C THR A 306 11.50 -30.15 8.33
N ARG A 307 11.46 -28.88 8.71
CA ARG A 307 10.35 -27.98 8.35
C ARG A 307 10.23 -27.79 6.83
N CYS A 308 11.32 -27.53 6.15
CA CYS A 308 11.34 -27.41 4.68
C CYS A 308 10.95 -28.74 4.01
N ALA A 309 11.43 -29.88 4.52
CA ALA A 309 11.07 -31.21 3.99
C ALA A 309 9.57 -31.49 4.17
N THR A 310 8.98 -31.16 5.32
CA THR A 310 7.53 -31.31 5.54
C THR A 310 6.73 -30.44 4.57
N ALA A 311 7.12 -29.20 4.34
CA ALA A 311 6.48 -28.33 3.35
C ALA A 311 6.55 -28.92 1.93
N ALA A 312 7.70 -29.48 1.53
CA ALA A 312 7.83 -30.19 0.25
C ALA A 312 6.92 -31.44 0.19
N HIS A 313 6.84 -32.22 1.27
CA HIS A 313 5.98 -33.40 1.34
C HIS A 313 4.49 -33.04 1.24
N ILE A 314 4.06 -31.89 1.77
CA ILE A 314 2.69 -31.39 1.61
C ILE A 314 2.36 -31.22 0.12
N LEU A 315 3.22 -30.56 -0.64
CA LEU A 315 2.99 -30.31 -2.07
C LEU A 315 3.00 -31.61 -2.88
N GLN A 316 3.93 -32.53 -2.57
CA GLN A 316 3.98 -33.87 -3.18
C GLN A 316 2.71 -34.64 -2.85
N ALA A 317 2.22 -34.57 -1.61
CA ALA A 317 1.00 -35.25 -1.19
C ALA A 317 -0.26 -34.69 -1.89
N CYS A 318 -0.35 -33.37 -2.08
CA CYS A 318 -1.41 -32.73 -2.86
C CYS A 318 -1.40 -33.25 -4.31
N THR A 319 -0.22 -33.34 -4.93
CA THR A 319 -0.07 -33.89 -6.29
C THR A 319 -0.47 -35.37 -6.32
N GLN A 320 0.02 -36.19 -5.37
CA GLN A 320 -0.27 -37.63 -5.30
C GLN A 320 -1.75 -37.93 -5.02
N ALA A 321 -2.42 -37.08 -4.24
CA ALA A 321 -3.84 -37.21 -3.94
C ALA A 321 -4.75 -36.56 -5.01
N ASP A 322 -4.20 -35.87 -5.99
CA ASP A 322 -4.94 -35.05 -6.97
C ASP A 322 -5.91 -34.08 -6.29
N LYS A 323 -5.39 -33.36 -5.30
CA LYS A 323 -6.15 -32.39 -4.50
C LYS A 323 -5.50 -31.02 -4.51
N THR A 324 -6.34 -30.01 -4.54
CA THR A 324 -5.95 -28.61 -4.43
C THR A 324 -6.46 -28.04 -3.10
N THR A 325 -5.65 -27.23 -2.44
CA THR A 325 -6.01 -26.53 -1.20
C THR A 325 -5.11 -25.32 -1.01
N THR A 326 -5.43 -24.43 -0.09
CA THR A 326 -4.51 -23.40 0.35
C THR A 326 -3.56 -23.95 1.41
N CYS A 327 -2.27 -23.86 1.15
CA CYS A 327 -1.22 -24.29 2.07
C CYS A 327 -0.64 -23.07 2.80
N TRP A 328 -0.85 -23.01 4.11
CA TRP A 328 -0.39 -21.96 5.00
C TRP A 328 0.91 -22.40 5.68
N LEU A 329 2.02 -21.77 5.31
CA LEU A 329 3.33 -22.00 5.93
C LEU A 329 3.55 -20.95 7.01
N ILE A 330 3.45 -21.37 8.27
CA ILE A 330 3.60 -20.47 9.41
C ILE A 330 5.04 -20.48 9.90
N THR A 331 5.64 -19.32 10.05
CA THR A 331 6.99 -19.11 10.60
C THR A 331 6.94 -18.24 11.85
N ALA A 332 8.01 -18.25 12.63
CA ALA A 332 8.19 -17.36 13.77
C ALA A 332 9.52 -16.61 13.64
N ASN A 333 9.46 -15.29 13.76
CA ASN A 333 10.60 -14.38 13.71
C ASN A 333 11.49 -14.52 12.45
N ALA A 334 10.99 -15.04 11.34
CA ALA A 334 11.75 -15.16 10.09
C ALA A 334 12.05 -13.79 9.46
N THR A 335 11.17 -12.81 9.67
CA THR A 335 11.19 -11.50 9.03
C THR A 335 11.23 -10.32 10.00
N SER A 336 11.43 -10.56 11.29
CA SER A 336 11.44 -9.51 12.34
C SER A 336 12.40 -8.35 12.04
N HIS A 337 13.55 -8.63 11.37
CA HIS A 337 14.51 -7.62 10.94
C HIS A 337 13.92 -6.58 9.95
N LEU A 338 12.87 -6.91 9.23
CA LEU A 338 12.19 -5.98 8.31
C LEU A 338 11.34 -4.95 9.05
N LEU A 339 10.87 -5.27 10.26
CA LEU A 339 10.08 -4.35 11.08
C LEU A 339 10.92 -3.20 11.65
N ALA A 340 12.24 -3.38 11.78
CA ALA A 340 13.17 -2.32 12.22
C ALA A 340 13.10 -1.09 11.30
N ASN A 341 12.81 -1.29 10.01
CA ASN A 341 12.68 -0.21 9.03
C ASN A 341 11.42 0.67 9.24
N LEU A 342 10.49 0.24 10.09
CA LEU A 342 9.25 0.98 10.39
C LEU A 342 9.39 1.89 11.63
N GLY A 343 10.63 2.08 12.17
CA GLY A 343 10.88 2.89 13.36
C GLY A 343 10.28 2.29 14.65
N ARG A 344 9.76 1.07 14.59
CA ARG A 344 9.38 0.29 15.76
C ARG A 344 10.64 -0.43 16.23
N GLU A 345 10.98 -0.29 17.51
CA GLU A 345 12.03 -1.08 18.12
C GLU A 345 11.71 -2.56 17.88
N ALA A 346 12.27 -3.11 16.81
CA ALA A 346 12.34 -4.55 16.69
C ALA A 346 13.13 -4.98 17.93
N VAL A 347 12.50 -5.71 18.80
CA VAL A 347 13.21 -6.44 19.83
C VAL A 347 14.13 -7.38 19.05
N ALA A 348 15.34 -6.90 18.79
CA ALA A 348 16.41 -7.70 18.21
C ALA A 348 16.81 -8.73 19.26
N THR A 349 15.95 -9.72 19.45
CA THR A 349 16.37 -10.95 20.10
C THR A 349 17.33 -11.63 19.14
N ALA A 350 18.47 -12.08 19.65
CA ALA A 350 19.51 -12.79 18.88
C ALA A 350 18.98 -14.05 18.16
N SER A 351 17.73 -14.42 18.35
CA SER A 351 16.99 -15.54 17.77
C SER A 351 16.30 -15.24 16.43
N GLY A 352 16.47 -14.05 15.86
CA GLY A 352 15.74 -13.57 14.66
C GLY A 352 16.01 -14.28 13.33
N THR A 353 16.60 -15.45 13.32
CA THR A 353 16.87 -16.23 12.09
C THR A 353 16.25 -17.63 12.11
N THR A 354 15.42 -17.92 13.10
CA THR A 354 15.00 -19.28 13.44
C THR A 354 14.22 -20.01 12.34
N ASP A 355 13.36 -19.29 11.61
CA ASP A 355 12.54 -19.88 10.56
C ASP A 355 12.80 -19.29 9.16
N SER A 356 13.91 -18.58 8.99
CA SER A 356 14.27 -17.94 7.72
C SER A 356 14.43 -18.93 6.58
N ALA A 357 14.83 -20.18 6.82
CA ALA A 357 14.96 -21.21 5.80
C ALA A 357 13.59 -21.60 5.24
N LEU A 358 12.58 -21.84 6.09
CA LEU A 358 11.23 -22.14 5.64
C LEU A 358 10.60 -20.95 4.91
N TRP A 359 10.82 -19.72 5.39
CA TRP A 359 10.36 -18.50 4.71
C TRP A 359 10.98 -18.39 3.31
N GLY A 360 12.31 -18.54 3.20
CA GLY A 360 13.01 -18.51 1.91
C GLY A 360 12.59 -19.64 0.96
N PHE A 361 12.39 -20.85 1.49
CA PHE A 361 11.88 -21.98 0.74
C PHE A 361 10.46 -21.72 0.23
N GLY A 362 9.58 -21.20 1.08
CA GLY A 362 8.22 -20.83 0.72
C GLY A 362 8.17 -19.79 -0.40
N ARG A 363 9.06 -18.81 -0.39
CA ARG A 363 9.22 -17.84 -1.50
C ARG A 363 9.63 -18.50 -2.82
N THR A 364 10.44 -19.54 -2.77
CA THR A 364 10.77 -20.33 -3.96
C THR A 364 9.50 -21.02 -4.48
N LEU A 365 8.71 -21.61 -3.58
CA LEU A 365 7.46 -22.27 -3.93
C LEU A 365 6.43 -21.33 -4.54
N LEU A 366 6.36 -20.07 -4.11
CA LEU A 366 5.48 -19.05 -4.71
C LEU A 366 5.78 -18.80 -6.20
N ASN A 367 7.01 -19.02 -6.64
CA ASN A 367 7.43 -18.81 -8.02
C ASN A 367 7.35 -20.07 -8.89
N GLU A 368 6.99 -21.19 -8.32
CA GLU A 368 6.86 -22.47 -9.03
C GLU A 368 5.38 -22.79 -9.30
N ALA A 369 5.12 -23.57 -10.34
CA ALA A 369 3.79 -24.09 -10.62
C ALA A 369 3.46 -25.18 -9.59
N ASN A 370 2.61 -24.86 -8.62
CA ASN A 370 2.21 -25.77 -7.55
C ASN A 370 0.74 -26.17 -7.67
N PRO A 371 0.38 -27.39 -7.20
CA PRO A 371 -1.01 -27.82 -7.14
C PRO A 371 -1.82 -27.04 -6.08
N CYS A 372 -1.13 -26.42 -5.11
CA CYS A 372 -1.74 -25.70 -3.99
C CYS A 372 -1.39 -24.21 -4.05
N ALA A 373 -2.31 -23.35 -3.64
CA ALA A 373 -2.01 -21.97 -3.33
C ALA A 373 -1.14 -21.89 -2.06
N ILE A 374 -0.02 -21.16 -2.13
CA ILE A 374 0.88 -21.00 -0.98
C ILE A 374 0.61 -19.66 -0.31
N ARG A 375 0.55 -19.67 1.01
CA ARG A 375 0.48 -18.47 1.86
C ARG A 375 1.59 -18.56 2.91
N LEU A 376 2.44 -17.53 2.99
CA LEU A 376 3.50 -17.40 3.99
C LEU A 376 3.04 -16.42 5.06
N VAL A 377 3.02 -16.88 6.31
CA VAL A 377 2.63 -16.02 7.44
C VAL A 377 3.72 -16.11 8.51
N ASP A 378 4.34 -14.97 8.82
CA ASP A 378 5.35 -14.88 9.87
C ASP A 378 4.77 -14.25 11.14
N LEU A 379 4.89 -14.95 12.26
CA LEU A 379 4.70 -14.39 13.60
C LEU A 379 5.97 -13.57 13.92
N ALA A 380 6.01 -12.34 13.43
CA ALA A 380 7.22 -11.52 13.33
C ALA A 380 7.65 -10.89 14.67
N THR A 381 6.88 -11.08 15.72
CA THR A 381 7.21 -10.73 17.12
C THR A 381 6.83 -11.88 18.02
N PRO A 382 7.47 -12.04 19.20
CA PRO A 382 7.03 -13.02 20.18
C PRO A 382 5.55 -12.82 20.52
N LEU A 383 4.76 -13.87 20.37
CA LEU A 383 3.32 -13.90 20.67
C LEU A 383 3.04 -15.07 21.61
N SER A 384 2.17 -14.85 22.57
CA SER A 384 1.59 -15.97 23.33
C SER A 384 0.74 -16.87 22.41
N VAL A 385 0.45 -18.08 22.85
CA VAL A 385 -0.41 -19.02 22.10
C VAL A 385 -1.76 -18.39 21.76
N ASP A 386 -2.38 -17.68 22.70
CA ASP A 386 -3.68 -17.01 22.50
C ASP A 386 -3.60 -15.89 21.47
N GLU A 387 -2.56 -15.05 21.54
CA GLU A 387 -2.34 -13.97 20.58
C GLU A 387 -2.04 -14.49 19.18
N ALA A 388 -1.19 -15.52 19.08
CA ALA A 388 -0.87 -16.15 17.80
C ALA A 388 -2.10 -16.81 17.16
N ALA A 389 -2.89 -17.56 17.94
CA ALA A 389 -4.12 -18.16 17.45
C ALA A 389 -5.14 -17.12 16.98
N ALA A 390 -5.33 -16.03 17.75
CA ALA A 390 -6.23 -14.95 17.36
C ALA A 390 -5.74 -14.19 16.12
N ALA A 391 -4.43 -14.00 15.96
CA ALA A 391 -3.84 -13.36 14.79
C ALA A 391 -4.00 -14.23 13.53
N LEU A 392 -3.76 -15.52 13.62
CA LEU A 392 -3.95 -16.47 12.51
C LEU A 392 -5.43 -16.63 12.14
N ASP A 393 -6.33 -16.67 13.12
CA ASP A 393 -7.77 -16.73 12.85
C ASP A 393 -8.25 -15.52 12.05
N ARG A 394 -7.81 -14.32 12.42
CA ARG A 394 -8.10 -13.10 11.65
C ARG A 394 -7.50 -13.13 10.24
N GLU A 395 -6.28 -13.68 10.10
CA GLU A 395 -5.62 -13.78 8.79
C GLU A 395 -6.37 -14.73 7.85
N PHE A 396 -6.90 -15.84 8.36
CA PHE A 396 -7.70 -16.79 7.58
C PHE A 396 -9.03 -16.20 7.08
N GLU A 397 -9.51 -15.12 7.70
CA GLU A 397 -10.70 -14.37 7.28
C GLU A 397 -10.42 -13.24 6.29
N GLN A 398 -9.14 -12.95 5.99
CA GLN A 398 -8.81 -11.87 5.06
C GLN A 398 -9.24 -12.22 3.63
N ALA A 399 -9.92 -11.26 3.00
CA ALA A 399 -10.43 -11.40 1.64
C ALA A 399 -9.42 -10.93 0.56
N ASP A 400 -8.17 -10.63 0.96
CA ASP A 400 -7.14 -10.23 0.00
C ASP A 400 -6.29 -11.41 -0.49
N ASP A 401 -5.54 -11.17 -1.57
CA ASP A 401 -4.66 -12.17 -2.20
C ASP A 401 -3.20 -12.03 -1.75
N GLU A 402 -2.96 -11.49 -0.54
CA GLU A 402 -1.60 -11.38 -0.01
C GLU A 402 -1.00 -12.76 0.23
N GLN A 403 0.19 -12.97 -0.31
CA GLN A 403 0.91 -14.24 -0.21
C GLN A 403 1.98 -14.24 0.87
N GLU A 404 2.46 -13.06 1.29
CA GLU A 404 3.51 -12.87 2.29
C GLU A 404 3.03 -11.86 3.34
N VAL A 405 2.70 -12.35 4.53
CA VAL A 405 2.14 -11.54 5.62
C VAL A 405 2.96 -11.68 6.90
N LEU A 406 3.18 -10.55 7.59
CA LEU A 406 3.82 -10.48 8.89
C LEU A 406 2.76 -10.07 9.92
N LEU A 407 2.62 -10.86 10.96
CA LEU A 407 1.73 -10.59 12.09
C LEU A 407 2.56 -10.18 13.32
N THR A 408 2.11 -9.16 14.02
CA THR A 408 2.81 -8.64 15.21
C THR A 408 1.86 -8.51 16.40
N ALA A 409 2.41 -8.37 17.59
CA ALA A 409 1.65 -8.03 18.77
C ALA A 409 0.83 -6.74 18.56
N GLY A 410 -0.35 -6.64 19.18
CA GLY A 410 -1.23 -5.47 19.08
C GLY A 410 -1.93 -5.35 17.73
N ASP A 411 -2.29 -6.49 17.13
CA ASP A 411 -3.07 -6.61 15.89
C ASP A 411 -2.42 -6.01 14.63
N GLY A 412 -1.10 -5.84 14.64
CA GLY A 412 -0.36 -5.37 13.47
C GLY A 412 -0.29 -6.43 12.38
N ARG A 413 -0.71 -6.09 11.16
CA ARG A 413 -0.64 -6.89 9.95
C ARG A 413 0.11 -6.12 8.87
N TYR A 414 1.17 -6.71 8.32
CA TYR A 414 2.02 -6.09 7.30
C TYR A 414 2.21 -7.03 6.12
N ALA A 415 2.18 -6.48 4.91
CA ALA A 415 2.53 -7.19 3.70
C ALA A 415 3.83 -6.65 3.12
N LEU A 416 4.66 -7.52 2.56
CA LEU A 416 5.95 -7.13 1.98
C LEU A 416 5.76 -6.50 0.60
N ARG A 417 6.55 -5.43 0.33
CA ARG A 417 6.56 -4.74 -0.96
C ARG A 417 7.97 -4.50 -1.44
N LEU A 418 8.23 -4.88 -2.69
CA LEU A 418 9.48 -4.56 -3.37
C LEU A 418 9.36 -3.15 -3.98
N ARG A 419 10.27 -2.26 -3.60
CA ARG A 419 10.34 -0.89 -4.14
C ARG A 419 11.63 -0.69 -4.92
N ASN A 420 11.55 0.06 -6.01
CA ASN A 420 12.72 0.44 -6.83
C ASN A 420 13.53 1.60 -6.24
N GLN A 421 13.24 2.02 -5.01
CA GLN A 421 14.00 3.07 -4.34
C GLN A 421 15.04 2.44 -3.42
N PRO A 422 16.30 2.91 -3.48
CA PRO A 422 17.24 2.55 -2.43
C PRO A 422 16.65 2.99 -1.08
N PRO A 423 16.82 2.19 -0.02
CA PRO A 423 16.37 2.61 1.31
C PRO A 423 16.96 3.99 1.60
N PRO A 424 16.21 4.90 2.23
CA PRO A 424 16.79 6.15 2.70
C PRO A 424 18.02 5.77 3.50
N SER A 425 19.14 6.36 3.14
CA SER A 425 20.42 6.08 3.80
C SER A 425 20.28 6.45 5.27
N THR A 426 19.90 5.49 6.10
CA THR A 426 19.87 5.61 7.56
C THR A 426 21.28 5.58 8.17
N THR A 427 22.30 5.52 7.32
CA THR A 427 23.61 5.92 7.76
C THR A 427 23.53 7.43 8.00
N GLN A 428 23.32 7.83 9.24
CA GLN A 428 23.81 9.12 9.72
C GLN A 428 25.31 9.10 9.43
N ALA A 429 25.65 9.42 8.17
CA ALA A 429 27.02 9.75 7.86
C ALA A 429 27.35 10.89 8.80
N THR A 430 28.30 10.67 9.69
CA THR A 430 28.90 11.73 10.50
C THR A 430 29.10 12.90 9.54
N PRO A 431 28.57 14.10 9.83
CA PRO A 431 28.69 15.20 8.90
C PRO A 431 30.18 15.35 8.56
N ILE A 432 30.53 15.16 7.30
CA ILE A 432 31.89 15.39 6.84
C ILE A 432 32.06 16.90 6.89
N GLU A 433 32.91 17.41 7.76
CA GLU A 433 33.29 18.83 7.76
C GLU A 433 33.93 19.16 6.41
N ASP A 434 33.36 20.17 5.71
CA ASP A 434 33.85 20.68 4.44
C ASP A 434 34.00 19.58 3.33
N PRO A 435 32.89 18.92 2.90
CA PRO A 435 32.99 17.82 1.95
C PRO A 435 33.30 18.31 0.53
N THR A 436 34.16 17.60 -0.17
CA THR A 436 34.24 17.65 -1.63
C THR A 436 33.27 16.66 -2.23
N VAL A 437 32.70 16.96 -3.40
CA VAL A 437 31.79 16.06 -4.12
C VAL A 437 32.45 15.61 -5.41
N SER A 438 32.41 14.32 -5.68
CA SER A 438 32.88 13.74 -6.93
C SER A 438 31.81 12.86 -7.55
N LEU A 439 31.79 12.79 -8.87
CA LEU A 439 30.91 11.86 -9.59
C LEU A 439 31.57 10.48 -9.61
N GLY A 440 30.91 9.50 -9.02
CA GLY A 440 31.40 8.14 -8.92
C GLY A 440 30.48 7.12 -9.60
N PHE A 441 30.94 5.87 -9.68
CA PHE A 441 30.14 4.75 -10.19
C PHE A 441 30.14 3.63 -9.16
N LEU A 442 28.97 3.00 -8.94
CA LEU A 442 28.91 1.72 -8.24
C LEU A 442 29.49 0.59 -9.08
N PHE A 443 29.19 0.57 -10.38
CA PHE A 443 29.69 -0.37 -11.36
C PHE A 443 29.91 0.36 -12.69
N PRO A 444 31.07 0.22 -13.34
CA PRO A 444 31.33 0.85 -14.63
C PRO A 444 30.41 0.30 -15.73
N GLY A 445 30.16 1.09 -16.76
CA GLY A 445 29.48 0.67 -17.99
C GLY A 445 28.00 1.09 -18.13
N GLN A 446 27.38 1.72 -17.13
CA GLN A 446 26.01 2.21 -17.26
C GLN A 446 25.85 3.58 -16.62
N LEU A 447 25.37 4.56 -17.38
CA LEU A 447 25.14 5.94 -16.91
C LEU A 447 24.19 6.02 -15.69
N ARG A 448 23.23 5.12 -15.57
CA ARG A 448 22.32 5.07 -14.41
C ARG A 448 23.01 4.75 -13.07
N ASN A 449 24.26 4.26 -13.12
CA ASN A 449 25.06 3.97 -11.92
C ASN A 449 25.87 5.17 -11.45
N LEU A 450 25.83 6.30 -12.17
CA LEU A 450 26.45 7.54 -11.75
C LEU A 450 25.78 8.09 -10.51
N ARG A 451 26.59 8.44 -9.51
CA ARG A 451 26.12 9.09 -8.28
C ARG A 451 27.15 10.10 -7.77
N TRP A 452 26.64 11.09 -7.05
CA TRP A 452 27.49 12.00 -6.32
C TRP A 452 27.97 11.35 -5.03
N GLU A 453 29.29 11.37 -4.82
CA GLU A 453 29.95 10.84 -3.62
C GLU A 453 30.57 11.99 -2.85
N ALA A 454 30.19 12.17 -1.58
CA ALA A 454 30.83 13.12 -0.70
C ALA A 454 32.10 12.48 -0.11
N ARG A 455 33.20 13.20 -0.15
CA ARG A 455 34.49 12.79 0.41
C ARG A 455 35.05 13.89 1.30
N ALA A 456 35.79 13.50 2.29
CA ALA A 456 36.57 14.48 3.07
C ALA A 456 37.57 15.18 2.17
N ARG A 457 37.69 16.50 2.33
CA ARG A 457 38.68 17.30 1.59
C ARG A 457 40.08 16.87 2.01
N ASN A 458 40.90 16.53 1.04
CA ASN A 458 42.31 16.16 1.30
C ASN A 458 43.11 17.39 1.68
N ARG A 459 44.03 17.24 2.63
CA ARG A 459 45.02 18.30 2.91
C ARG A 459 45.96 18.40 1.71
N LEU A 460 46.12 19.60 1.18
CA LEU A 460 47.02 19.87 0.07
C LEU A 460 48.50 19.79 0.54
N THR A 461 49.35 19.23 -0.29
CA THR A 461 50.79 19.35 -0.15
C THR A 461 51.25 20.64 -0.80
N ALA A 462 52.53 21.05 -0.55
CA ALA A 462 53.08 22.28 -1.10
C ALA A 462 53.13 22.33 -2.63
N GLU A 463 53.01 21.18 -3.29
CA GLU A 463 53.03 21.06 -4.77
C GLU A 463 51.65 20.85 -5.38
N GLN A 464 50.58 20.89 -4.59
CA GLN A 464 49.19 20.69 -5.04
C GLN A 464 48.39 21.98 -4.95
N ILE A 465 47.49 22.15 -5.87
CA ILE A 465 46.45 23.20 -5.85
C ILE A 465 45.07 22.54 -5.87
N GLU A 466 44.12 23.16 -5.22
CA GLU A 466 42.70 22.78 -5.31
C GLU A 466 41.97 23.82 -6.17
N VAL A 467 41.13 23.34 -7.05
CA VAL A 467 40.35 24.21 -7.98
C VAL A 467 38.86 23.96 -7.73
N GLU A 468 38.13 25.02 -7.48
CA GLU A 468 36.68 25.00 -7.43
C GLU A 468 36.13 25.05 -8.87
N VAL A 469 35.40 23.99 -9.26
CA VAL A 469 34.82 23.88 -10.60
C VAL A 469 33.42 24.48 -10.60
N HIS A 470 33.21 25.61 -11.25
CA HIS A 470 31.91 26.26 -11.39
C HIS A 470 31.11 25.80 -12.62
N ALA A 471 31.79 25.36 -13.65
CA ALA A 471 31.16 24.84 -14.87
C ALA A 471 32.07 23.82 -15.56
N THR A 472 31.52 22.84 -16.17
CA THR A 472 32.21 21.82 -16.98
C THR A 472 31.46 21.66 -18.31
N GLY A 473 32.20 21.51 -19.40
CA GLY A 473 31.63 21.12 -20.69
C GLY A 473 31.39 19.61 -20.71
N LEU A 474 30.32 19.20 -21.38
CA LEU A 474 30.01 17.80 -21.68
C LEU A 474 30.50 17.47 -23.07
#